data_85022b5c16b3ee132be1d108eb50f9cd
#
_entry.id   85022b5c16b3ee132be1d108eb50f9cd
#
_cell.length_a   1.000
_cell.length_b   1.000
_cell.length_c   1.000
_cell.angle_alpha   90.00
_cell.angle_beta   90.00
_cell.angle_gamma   90.00
#
_symmetry.space_group_name_H-M   'P 1'
#
loop_
_entity.id
_entity.type
_entity.pdbx_description
1 polymer ?
#
loop_
_entity_poly.entity_id
_entity_poly.type
_entity_poly.pdbx_seq_one_letter_code
_entity_poly.pdbx_strand_id
1 'polypeptide(L)'
;MLEIKNITKKYQGQEKPAVSNVSFSVEEGEFFTLTGESGSGKSTLLRLIKGLEDVDSGEIWFNGKLVKGPSKKLVAGEDGIELAHQNYNLFPRHTVYENIQFVIRYLSVEDQEKKIAELLTVFRLQEFKDKIPGTLSGGQQQRVAIAKALAASPRILLLDEPFSNLDMILRAEIKAELADYIRQTKAAVIFVTHESGDALSLSDRIAVMKEGEIIQVDAPELIYSKPATPYVASYFGNANIVKVKALEKLNISATKELNKEARVCIRYEDIEITEEVKAMLYAKVVRKDYFGSCYRIEIKFERLSLWLYTNSLLVKKGDLVPLRINTEKIHLFKR
;
A
#
# COMPACT_ATOMS: atom_id res chain seq x y z
N MET A 1 -0.54 -12.64 -16.52
CA MET A 1 -1.28 -11.64 -17.30
C MET A 1 -0.44 -10.39 -17.60
N LEU A 2 0.15 -9.74 -16.62
CA LEU A 2 1.12 -8.65 -16.77
C LEU A 2 2.49 -9.11 -16.30
N GLU A 3 3.54 -8.86 -17.10
CA GLU A 3 4.92 -9.16 -16.74
C GLU A 3 5.78 -7.91 -16.93
N ILE A 4 6.51 -7.55 -15.91
CA ILE A 4 7.45 -6.42 -15.89
C ILE A 4 8.84 -7.00 -15.73
N LYS A 5 9.74 -6.70 -16.69
CA LYS A 5 11.07 -7.30 -16.79
C LYS A 5 12.15 -6.21 -16.84
N ASN A 6 12.89 -6.06 -15.74
CA ASN A 6 14.08 -5.22 -15.60
C ASN A 6 13.86 -3.76 -16.05
N ILE A 7 12.69 -3.19 -15.71
CA ILE A 7 12.31 -1.84 -16.12
C ILE A 7 13.17 -0.80 -15.44
N THR A 8 13.71 0.10 -16.25
CA THR A 8 14.40 1.31 -15.78
C THR A 8 13.85 2.53 -16.49
N LYS A 9 13.67 3.61 -15.72
CA LYS A 9 13.27 4.94 -16.20
C LYS A 9 14.04 6.02 -15.46
N LYS A 10 14.72 6.88 -16.21
CA LYS A 10 15.42 8.05 -15.70
C LYS A 10 14.94 9.32 -16.42
N TYR A 11 14.56 10.33 -15.67
CA TYR A 11 14.18 11.61 -16.25
C TYR A 11 15.41 12.49 -16.48
N GLN A 12 15.35 13.33 -17.50
CA GLN A 12 16.42 14.28 -17.80
C GLN A 12 16.64 15.22 -16.60
N GLY A 13 17.89 15.43 -16.22
CA GLY A 13 18.27 16.28 -15.10
C GLY A 13 18.23 15.59 -13.71
N GLN A 14 17.78 14.35 -13.62
CA GLN A 14 17.87 13.58 -12.38
C GLN A 14 19.18 12.78 -12.31
N GLU A 15 19.80 12.72 -11.13
CA GLU A 15 21.00 11.88 -10.92
C GLU A 15 20.66 10.39 -10.90
N LYS A 16 19.58 10.04 -10.18
CA LYS A 16 19.11 8.65 -10.01
C LYS A 16 17.90 8.36 -10.92
N PRO A 17 17.73 7.13 -11.38
CA PRO A 17 16.52 6.72 -12.07
C PRO A 17 15.31 6.76 -11.13
N ALA A 18 14.17 7.16 -11.67
CA ALA A 18 12.89 7.14 -10.93
C ALA A 18 12.37 5.70 -10.74
N VAL A 19 12.72 4.79 -11.67
CA VAL A 19 12.48 3.34 -11.59
C VAL A 19 13.78 2.67 -12.04
N SER A 20 14.28 1.73 -11.23
CA SER A 20 15.59 1.10 -11.41
C SER A 20 15.47 -0.42 -11.34
N ASN A 21 15.65 -1.08 -12.48
CA ASN A 21 15.70 -2.54 -12.60
C ASN A 21 14.52 -3.28 -11.93
N VAL A 22 13.30 -2.75 -12.10
CA VAL A 22 12.09 -3.30 -11.47
C VAL A 22 11.56 -4.49 -12.27
N SER A 23 11.27 -5.60 -11.57
CA SER A 23 10.68 -6.82 -12.14
C SER A 23 9.63 -7.40 -11.20
N PHE A 24 8.44 -7.70 -11.72
CA PHE A 24 7.38 -8.47 -11.07
C PHE A 24 6.32 -8.89 -12.08
N SER A 25 5.39 -9.73 -11.67
CA SER A 25 4.22 -10.11 -12.47
C SER A 25 2.95 -9.85 -11.68
N VAL A 26 1.83 -9.70 -12.41
CA VAL A 26 0.48 -9.61 -11.83
C VAL A 26 -0.43 -10.58 -12.58
N GLU A 27 -1.17 -11.37 -11.81
CA GLU A 27 -2.10 -12.37 -12.34
C GLU A 27 -3.51 -11.80 -12.54
N GLU A 28 -4.38 -12.55 -13.21
CA GLU A 28 -5.78 -12.17 -13.40
C GLU A 28 -6.53 -12.20 -12.06
N GLY A 29 -7.30 -11.16 -11.78
CA GLY A 29 -8.05 -11.04 -10.52
C GLY A 29 -7.19 -10.69 -9.29
N GLU A 30 -5.87 -10.52 -9.44
CA GLU A 30 -4.96 -10.20 -8.33
C GLU A 30 -5.09 -8.74 -7.91
N PHE A 31 -5.15 -8.52 -6.59
CA PHE A 31 -4.95 -7.23 -5.95
C PHE A 31 -3.47 -7.06 -5.59
N PHE A 32 -2.73 -6.36 -6.43
CA PHE A 32 -1.30 -6.11 -6.25
C PHE A 32 -1.07 -4.67 -5.79
N THR A 33 -0.43 -4.49 -4.65
CA THR A 33 -0.16 -3.14 -4.13
C THR A 33 1.29 -2.74 -4.32
N LEU A 34 1.50 -1.53 -4.85
CA LEU A 34 2.77 -0.82 -4.82
C LEU A 34 2.76 0.19 -3.68
N THR A 35 3.68 0.05 -2.74
CA THR A 35 3.77 0.99 -1.61
C THR A 35 5.20 1.45 -1.37
N GLY A 36 5.38 2.49 -0.57
CA GLY A 36 6.67 3.10 -0.26
C GLY A 36 6.56 4.61 -0.10
N GLU A 37 7.65 5.26 0.29
CA GLU A 37 7.71 6.71 0.52
C GLU A 37 7.35 7.52 -0.74
N SER A 38 6.95 8.78 -0.53
CA SER A 38 6.76 9.72 -1.64
C SER A 38 8.05 9.86 -2.45
N GLY A 39 7.94 9.88 -3.77
CA GLY A 39 9.10 9.94 -4.67
C GLY A 39 9.81 8.61 -4.90
N SER A 40 9.33 7.47 -4.40
CA SER A 40 9.94 6.16 -4.64
C SER A 40 9.73 5.58 -6.05
N GLY A 41 9.00 6.28 -6.95
CA GLY A 41 8.83 5.87 -8.35
C GLY A 41 7.50 5.20 -8.70
N LYS A 42 6.57 5.04 -7.74
CA LYS A 42 5.29 4.32 -7.92
C LYS A 42 4.43 4.87 -9.06
N SER A 43 4.15 6.17 -9.06
CA SER A 43 3.33 6.82 -10.09
C SER A 43 4.01 6.79 -11.47
N THR A 44 5.35 6.87 -11.52
CA THR A 44 6.11 6.66 -12.75
C THR A 44 5.90 5.25 -13.27
N LEU A 45 6.00 4.25 -12.40
CA LEU A 45 5.80 2.85 -12.77
C LEU A 45 4.37 2.59 -13.29
N LEU A 46 3.33 3.17 -12.68
CA LEU A 46 1.97 3.08 -13.21
C LEU A 46 1.85 3.67 -14.62
N ARG A 47 2.48 4.83 -14.89
CA ARG A 47 2.47 5.45 -16.23
C ARG A 47 3.19 4.60 -17.25
N LEU A 48 4.31 3.98 -16.89
CA LEU A 48 5.01 3.02 -17.75
C LEU A 48 4.15 1.80 -18.06
N ILE A 49 3.46 1.22 -17.05
CA ILE A 49 2.56 0.06 -17.22
C ILE A 49 1.39 0.40 -18.14
N LYS A 50 0.79 1.58 -18.01
CA LYS A 50 -0.28 2.03 -18.92
C LYS A 50 0.26 2.33 -20.34
N GLY A 51 1.58 2.47 -20.53
CA GLY A 51 2.16 2.88 -21.82
C GLY A 51 2.01 4.37 -22.11
N LEU A 52 1.93 5.21 -21.06
CA LEU A 52 1.90 6.68 -21.17
C LEU A 52 3.29 7.29 -21.23
N GLU A 53 4.32 6.52 -20.91
CA GLU A 53 5.71 6.91 -20.97
C GLU A 53 6.54 5.78 -21.57
N ASP A 54 7.66 6.14 -22.21
CA ASP A 54 8.60 5.16 -22.72
C ASP A 54 9.52 4.66 -21.61
N VAL A 55 9.78 3.35 -21.60
CA VAL A 55 10.85 2.76 -20.80
C VAL A 55 12.20 3.07 -21.41
N ASP A 56 13.22 3.31 -20.60
CA ASP A 56 14.59 3.50 -21.08
C ASP A 56 15.29 2.14 -21.30
N SER A 57 14.95 1.13 -20.46
CA SER A 57 15.38 -0.25 -20.65
C SER A 57 14.39 -1.22 -20.01
N GLY A 58 14.46 -2.50 -20.40
CA GLY A 58 13.54 -3.54 -19.99
C GLY A 58 12.26 -3.59 -20.82
N GLU A 59 11.31 -4.41 -20.41
CA GLU A 59 10.10 -4.70 -21.19
C GLU A 59 8.88 -4.88 -20.27
N ILE A 60 7.72 -4.42 -20.72
CA ILE A 60 6.42 -4.64 -20.10
C ILE A 60 5.57 -5.46 -21.07
N TRP A 61 5.09 -6.61 -20.62
CA TRP A 61 4.25 -7.51 -21.41
C TRP A 61 2.86 -7.60 -20.79
N PHE A 62 1.85 -7.40 -21.61
CA PHE A 62 0.45 -7.54 -21.24
C PHE A 62 -0.24 -8.54 -22.16
N ASN A 63 -0.75 -9.64 -21.61
CA ASN A 63 -1.38 -10.75 -22.37
C ASN A 63 -0.52 -11.24 -23.55
N GLY A 64 0.80 -11.37 -23.34
CA GLY A 64 1.75 -11.81 -24.37
C GLY A 64 2.09 -10.76 -25.43
N LYS A 65 1.64 -9.51 -25.28
CA LYS A 65 1.96 -8.39 -26.17
C LYS A 65 2.84 -7.37 -25.44
N LEU A 66 3.84 -6.86 -26.16
CA LEU A 66 4.71 -5.81 -25.65
C LEU A 66 3.94 -4.48 -25.53
N VAL A 67 3.88 -3.92 -24.34
CA VAL A 67 3.35 -2.57 -24.10
C VAL A 67 4.31 -1.54 -24.71
N LYS A 68 3.79 -0.70 -25.60
CA LYS A 68 4.58 0.33 -26.30
C LYS A 68 4.29 1.70 -25.72
N GLY A 69 5.33 2.47 -25.46
CA GLY A 69 5.22 3.86 -25.06
C GLY A 69 4.90 4.82 -26.23
N PRO A 70 4.74 6.12 -25.93
CA PRO A 70 4.32 7.13 -26.90
C PRO A 70 5.22 7.26 -28.13
N SER A 71 6.52 6.98 -28.01
CA SER A 71 7.43 7.05 -29.16
C SER A 71 7.15 5.98 -30.22
N LYS A 72 6.43 4.93 -29.89
CA LYS A 72 6.16 3.76 -30.75
C LYS A 72 4.67 3.54 -31.03
N LYS A 73 3.79 4.44 -30.58
CA LYS A 73 2.33 4.32 -30.73
C LYS A 73 1.69 5.69 -30.94
N LEU A 74 0.80 5.83 -31.93
CA LEU A 74 0.11 7.10 -32.25
C LEU A 74 -0.76 7.61 -31.11
N VAL A 75 -1.41 6.69 -30.39
CA VAL A 75 -2.23 7.01 -29.22
C VAL A 75 -1.57 6.36 -28.03
N ALA A 76 -1.16 7.17 -27.06
CA ALA A 76 -0.55 6.69 -25.83
C ALA A 76 -1.52 5.85 -25.02
N GLY A 77 -1.01 4.81 -24.38
CA GLY A 77 -1.78 3.92 -23.53
C GLY A 77 -2.06 2.55 -24.14
N GLU A 78 -2.24 1.54 -23.32
CA GLU A 78 -2.54 0.17 -23.73
C GLU A 78 -4.01 -0.15 -23.46
N ASP A 79 -4.67 -0.74 -24.47
CA ASP A 79 -6.07 -1.15 -24.37
C ASP A 79 -6.22 -2.28 -23.35
N GLY A 80 -7.28 -2.22 -22.54
CA GLY A 80 -7.52 -3.18 -21.46
C GLY A 80 -6.77 -2.90 -20.17
N ILE A 81 -5.91 -1.88 -20.15
CA ILE A 81 -5.31 -1.31 -18.93
C ILE A 81 -5.90 0.08 -18.73
N GLU A 82 -6.54 0.35 -17.59
CA GLU A 82 -7.06 1.68 -17.28
C GLU A 82 -6.40 2.27 -16.05
N LEU A 83 -6.23 3.60 -16.04
CA LEU A 83 -5.58 4.34 -14.97
C LEU A 83 -6.52 5.41 -14.42
N ALA A 84 -6.90 5.28 -13.15
CA ALA A 84 -7.50 6.36 -12.39
C ALA A 84 -6.39 7.24 -11.82
N HIS A 85 -6.18 8.40 -12.44
CA HIS A 85 -5.13 9.35 -12.07
C HIS A 85 -5.43 10.09 -10.77
N GLN A 86 -4.39 10.44 -10.04
CA GLN A 86 -4.48 11.31 -8.87
C GLN A 86 -5.12 12.68 -9.18
N ASN A 87 -4.93 13.22 -10.39
CA ASN A 87 -5.54 14.46 -10.89
C ASN A 87 -6.92 14.22 -11.53
N TYR A 88 -7.55 13.09 -11.26
CA TYR A 88 -8.88 12.66 -11.71
C TYR A 88 -9.08 12.54 -13.22
N ASN A 89 -8.43 13.32 -14.05
CA ASN A 89 -8.53 13.35 -15.52
C ASN A 89 -9.98 13.34 -16.04
N LEU A 90 -10.84 14.14 -15.39
CA LEU A 90 -12.24 14.31 -15.74
C LEU A 90 -12.41 15.42 -16.80
N PHE A 91 -13.39 15.26 -17.67
CA PHE A 91 -13.79 16.30 -18.59
C PHE A 91 -14.53 17.41 -17.83
N PRO A 92 -13.97 18.62 -17.70
CA PRO A 92 -14.46 19.62 -16.75
C PRO A 92 -15.84 20.21 -17.10
N ARG A 93 -16.25 20.11 -18.37
CA ARG A 93 -17.53 20.62 -18.88
C ARG A 93 -18.59 19.54 -19.06
N HIS A 94 -18.27 18.27 -18.80
CA HIS A 94 -19.19 17.15 -18.84
C HIS A 94 -19.69 16.84 -17.43
N THR A 95 -20.94 16.42 -17.33
CA THR A 95 -21.51 15.93 -16.06
C THR A 95 -20.81 14.64 -15.63
N VAL A 96 -21.09 14.18 -14.41
CA VAL A 96 -20.62 12.86 -13.93
C VAL A 96 -21.11 11.75 -14.87
N TYR A 97 -22.40 11.80 -15.25
CA TYR A 97 -22.98 10.86 -16.20
C TYR A 97 -22.23 10.85 -17.53
N GLU A 98 -22.03 12.01 -18.14
CA GLU A 98 -21.34 12.16 -19.44
C GLU A 98 -19.85 11.75 -19.37
N ASN A 99 -19.18 11.99 -18.24
CA ASN A 99 -17.80 11.53 -18.03
C ASN A 99 -17.68 10.00 -18.08
N ILE A 100 -18.64 9.28 -17.50
CA ILE A 100 -18.68 7.82 -17.51
C ILE A 100 -19.13 7.33 -18.90
N GLN A 101 -20.19 7.92 -19.44
CA GLN A 101 -20.77 7.58 -20.75
C GLN A 101 -19.74 7.68 -21.88
N PHE A 102 -18.89 8.72 -21.86
CA PHE A 102 -17.91 8.95 -22.90
C PHE A 102 -17.01 7.73 -23.17
N VAL A 103 -16.68 6.98 -22.14
CA VAL A 103 -15.79 5.80 -22.24
C VAL A 103 -16.49 4.62 -22.89
N ILE A 104 -17.80 4.49 -22.70
CA ILE A 104 -18.63 3.36 -23.16
C ILE A 104 -19.58 3.73 -24.29
N ARG A 105 -19.37 4.86 -24.96
CA ARG A 105 -20.24 5.38 -26.04
C ARG A 105 -20.38 4.43 -27.24
N TYR A 106 -19.54 3.40 -27.33
CA TYR A 106 -19.59 2.37 -28.36
C TYR A 106 -20.61 1.24 -28.06
N LEU A 107 -21.10 1.16 -26.81
CA LEU A 107 -22.13 0.21 -26.40
C LEU A 107 -23.53 0.69 -26.84
N SER A 108 -24.52 -0.21 -26.81
CA SER A 108 -25.92 0.17 -26.96
C SER A 108 -26.36 1.15 -25.88
N VAL A 109 -27.39 1.98 -26.14
CA VAL A 109 -27.92 2.93 -25.15
C VAL A 109 -28.35 2.22 -23.87
N GLU A 110 -29.03 1.07 -24.01
CA GLU A 110 -29.50 0.26 -22.88
C GLU A 110 -28.32 -0.24 -22.02
N ASP A 111 -27.26 -0.74 -22.64
CA ASP A 111 -26.04 -1.21 -21.93
C ASP A 111 -25.32 -0.07 -21.26
N GLN A 112 -25.25 1.12 -21.89
CA GLN A 112 -24.68 2.32 -21.29
C GLN A 112 -25.44 2.70 -20.02
N GLU A 113 -26.77 2.82 -20.10
CA GLU A 113 -27.63 3.19 -18.97
C GLU A 113 -27.47 2.21 -17.80
N LYS A 114 -27.52 0.89 -18.10
CA LYS A 114 -27.32 -0.16 -17.11
C LYS A 114 -25.97 -0.06 -16.42
N LYS A 115 -24.89 0.08 -17.19
CA LYS A 115 -23.53 0.16 -16.67
C LYS A 115 -23.28 1.43 -15.84
N ILE A 116 -23.80 2.56 -16.31
CA ILE A 116 -23.69 3.84 -15.59
C ILE A 116 -24.48 3.78 -14.28
N ALA A 117 -25.71 3.26 -14.30
CA ALA A 117 -26.52 3.13 -13.09
C ALA A 117 -25.86 2.23 -12.04
N GLU A 118 -25.27 1.10 -12.46
CA GLU A 118 -24.49 0.22 -11.61
C GLU A 118 -23.33 0.99 -10.94
N LEU A 119 -22.47 1.67 -11.74
CA LEU A 119 -21.30 2.38 -11.23
C LEU A 119 -21.68 3.58 -10.34
N LEU A 120 -22.72 4.31 -10.70
CA LEU A 120 -23.24 5.40 -9.85
C LEU A 120 -23.68 4.85 -8.49
N THR A 121 -24.28 3.66 -8.45
CA THR A 121 -24.70 3.01 -7.20
C THR A 121 -23.50 2.57 -6.37
N VAL A 122 -22.57 1.81 -6.95
CA VAL A 122 -21.36 1.32 -6.28
C VAL A 122 -20.55 2.47 -5.67
N PHE A 123 -20.41 3.58 -6.39
CA PHE A 123 -19.61 4.72 -5.92
C PHE A 123 -20.43 5.82 -5.25
N ARG A 124 -21.74 5.60 -4.97
CA ARG A 124 -22.64 6.56 -4.31
C ARG A 124 -22.64 7.93 -4.98
N LEU A 125 -22.81 7.91 -6.30
CA LEU A 125 -22.75 9.11 -7.15
C LEU A 125 -24.10 9.49 -7.75
N GLN A 126 -25.21 8.80 -7.41
CA GLN A 126 -26.54 9.01 -8.00
C GLN A 126 -27.00 10.47 -7.90
N GLU A 127 -26.82 11.09 -6.73
CA GLU A 127 -27.23 12.49 -6.48
C GLU A 127 -26.35 13.52 -7.24
N PHE A 128 -25.21 13.06 -7.74
CA PHE A 128 -24.23 13.92 -8.42
C PHE A 128 -24.21 13.70 -9.93
N LYS A 129 -25.07 12.82 -10.49
CA LYS A 129 -25.01 12.39 -11.90
C LYS A 129 -25.03 13.55 -12.89
N ASP A 130 -25.79 14.61 -12.60
CA ASP A 130 -25.97 15.77 -13.46
C ASP A 130 -25.03 16.94 -13.09
N LYS A 131 -24.14 16.77 -12.11
CA LYS A 131 -23.16 17.80 -11.71
C LYS A 131 -21.88 17.70 -12.53
N ILE A 132 -21.24 18.84 -12.76
CA ILE A 132 -19.91 18.92 -13.40
C ILE A 132 -18.80 18.78 -12.35
N PRO A 133 -17.61 18.23 -12.71
CA PRO A 133 -16.51 18.00 -11.78
C PRO A 133 -16.12 19.19 -10.91
N GLY A 134 -16.10 20.39 -11.46
CA GLY A 134 -15.73 21.60 -10.70
C GLY A 134 -16.64 21.95 -9.53
N THR A 135 -17.84 21.35 -9.43
CA THR A 135 -18.79 21.54 -8.30
C THR A 135 -18.69 20.42 -7.26
N LEU A 136 -17.84 19.42 -7.49
CA LEU A 136 -17.66 18.25 -6.63
C LEU A 136 -16.49 18.43 -5.68
N SER A 137 -16.58 17.82 -4.49
CA SER A 137 -15.42 17.70 -3.59
C SER A 137 -14.34 16.81 -4.22
N GLY A 138 -13.09 16.91 -3.73
CA GLY A 138 -11.99 16.07 -4.22
C GLY A 138 -12.29 14.57 -4.12
N GLY A 139 -12.89 14.12 -3.02
CA GLY A 139 -13.28 12.71 -2.85
C GLY A 139 -14.41 12.29 -3.80
N GLN A 140 -15.37 13.20 -4.13
CA GLN A 140 -16.39 12.93 -5.14
C GLN A 140 -15.78 12.81 -6.54
N GLN A 141 -14.88 13.74 -6.90
CA GLN A 141 -14.15 13.68 -8.19
C GLN A 141 -13.35 12.39 -8.32
N GLN A 142 -12.71 11.94 -7.24
CA GLN A 142 -11.94 10.70 -7.20
C GLN A 142 -12.82 9.47 -7.45
N ARG A 143 -14.01 9.41 -6.83
CA ARG A 143 -14.99 8.34 -7.09
C ARG A 143 -15.47 8.34 -8.54
N VAL A 144 -15.71 9.51 -9.12
CA VAL A 144 -16.05 9.61 -10.55
C VAL A 144 -14.91 9.12 -11.45
N ALA A 145 -13.66 9.43 -11.12
CA ALA A 145 -12.50 8.96 -11.89
C ALA A 145 -12.36 7.42 -11.85
N ILE A 146 -12.59 6.80 -10.68
CA ILE A 146 -12.58 5.34 -10.55
C ILE A 146 -13.76 4.73 -11.33
N ALA A 147 -14.96 5.26 -11.18
CA ALA A 147 -16.15 4.80 -11.92
C ALA A 147 -15.93 4.89 -13.43
N LYS A 148 -15.38 6.00 -13.92
CA LYS A 148 -15.00 6.21 -15.33
C LYS A 148 -14.01 5.16 -15.82
N ALA A 149 -12.96 4.87 -15.05
CA ALA A 149 -11.96 3.87 -15.41
C ALA A 149 -12.57 2.44 -15.46
N LEU A 150 -13.44 2.12 -14.51
CA LEU A 150 -14.15 0.83 -14.46
C LEU A 150 -15.21 0.66 -15.55
N ALA A 151 -15.79 1.76 -16.04
CA ALA A 151 -16.76 1.71 -17.14
C ALA A 151 -16.15 1.04 -18.38
N ALA A 152 -14.86 1.27 -18.65
CA ALA A 152 -14.15 0.62 -19.76
C ALA A 152 -14.03 -0.90 -19.63
N SER A 153 -14.48 -1.48 -18.52
CA SER A 153 -14.35 -2.92 -18.20
C SER A 153 -12.89 -3.40 -18.40
N PRO A 154 -11.92 -2.76 -17.72
CA PRO A 154 -10.51 -3.06 -17.91
C PRO A 154 -10.17 -4.46 -17.42
N ARG A 155 -9.13 -5.07 -18.02
CA ARG A 155 -8.49 -6.27 -17.47
C ARG A 155 -7.52 -5.95 -16.36
N ILE A 156 -6.90 -4.75 -16.42
CA ILE A 156 -6.06 -4.20 -15.34
C ILE A 156 -6.54 -2.80 -15.02
N LEU A 157 -6.84 -2.58 -13.76
CA LEU A 157 -7.13 -1.25 -13.20
C LEU A 157 -5.92 -0.76 -12.41
N LEU A 158 -5.39 0.38 -12.81
CA LEU A 158 -4.30 1.08 -12.11
C LEU A 158 -4.91 2.19 -11.27
N LEU A 159 -4.62 2.20 -9.98
CA LEU A 159 -5.15 3.17 -9.02
C LEU A 159 -3.98 3.90 -8.33
N ASP A 160 -3.86 5.21 -8.56
CA ASP A 160 -2.84 6.04 -7.93
C ASP A 160 -3.43 6.82 -6.74
N GLU A 161 -3.20 6.33 -5.52
CA GLU A 161 -3.70 6.88 -4.25
C GLU A 161 -5.23 7.13 -4.21
N PRO A 162 -6.06 6.13 -4.58
CA PRO A 162 -7.49 6.33 -4.87
C PRO A 162 -8.35 6.69 -3.66
N PHE A 163 -7.81 6.67 -2.45
CA PHE A 163 -8.56 6.93 -1.21
C PHE A 163 -7.98 8.09 -0.38
N SER A 164 -6.95 8.80 -0.88
CA SER A 164 -6.24 9.84 -0.13
C SER A 164 -7.12 11.03 0.26
N ASN A 165 -8.14 11.33 -0.55
CA ASN A 165 -9.04 12.48 -0.37
C ASN A 165 -10.41 12.11 0.24
N LEU A 166 -10.56 10.91 0.80
CA LEU A 166 -11.78 10.46 1.44
C LEU A 166 -11.66 10.54 2.98
N ASP A 167 -12.76 10.88 3.64
CA ASP A 167 -12.87 10.71 5.08
C ASP A 167 -12.86 9.23 5.47
N MET A 168 -12.56 8.93 6.73
CA MET A 168 -12.30 7.58 7.21
C MET A 168 -13.50 6.63 7.02
N ILE A 169 -14.74 7.10 7.23
CA ILE A 169 -15.94 6.25 7.12
C ILE A 169 -16.21 5.92 5.66
N LEU A 170 -16.29 6.94 4.82
CA LEU A 170 -16.52 6.77 3.38
C LEU A 170 -15.41 5.97 2.70
N ARG A 171 -14.15 6.15 3.13
CA ARG A 171 -13.01 5.39 2.66
C ARG A 171 -13.17 3.88 2.90
N ALA A 172 -13.62 3.49 4.10
CA ALA A 172 -13.84 2.07 4.43
C ALA A 172 -14.93 1.45 3.56
N GLU A 173 -16.03 2.18 3.35
CA GLU A 173 -17.15 1.72 2.54
C GLU A 173 -16.79 1.59 1.06
N ILE A 174 -16.19 2.62 0.47
CA ILE A 174 -15.78 2.60 -0.95
C ILE A 174 -14.72 1.53 -1.22
N LYS A 175 -13.81 1.28 -0.28
CA LYS A 175 -12.83 0.18 -0.40
C LYS A 175 -13.51 -1.18 -0.48
N ALA A 176 -14.49 -1.44 0.39
CA ALA A 176 -15.23 -2.70 0.39
C ALA A 176 -16.00 -2.89 -0.92
N GLU A 177 -16.75 -1.87 -1.35
CA GLU A 177 -17.52 -1.89 -2.58
C GLU A 177 -16.63 -2.07 -3.84
N LEU A 178 -15.48 -1.38 -3.88
CA LEU A 178 -14.49 -1.57 -4.96
C LEU A 178 -13.93 -2.99 -4.97
N ALA A 179 -13.55 -3.52 -3.81
CA ALA A 179 -13.01 -4.87 -3.71
C ALA A 179 -14.02 -5.92 -4.19
N ASP A 180 -15.29 -5.78 -3.80
CA ASP A 180 -16.36 -6.69 -4.23
C ASP A 180 -16.62 -6.58 -5.73
N TYR A 181 -16.64 -5.37 -6.28
CA TYR A 181 -16.79 -5.16 -7.72
C TYR A 181 -15.64 -5.81 -8.52
N ILE A 182 -14.41 -5.62 -8.08
CA ILE A 182 -13.23 -6.21 -8.72
C ILE A 182 -13.27 -7.75 -8.69
N ARG A 183 -13.62 -8.35 -7.54
CA ARG A 183 -13.76 -9.80 -7.43
C ARG A 183 -14.81 -10.38 -8.41
N GLN A 184 -15.91 -9.65 -8.64
CA GLN A 184 -16.95 -10.05 -9.58
C GLN A 184 -16.48 -9.97 -11.04
N THR A 185 -15.71 -8.93 -11.39
CA THR A 185 -15.25 -8.70 -12.76
C THR A 185 -13.96 -9.47 -13.11
N LYS A 186 -13.26 -10.03 -12.13
CA LYS A 186 -11.94 -10.67 -12.27
C LYS A 186 -10.87 -9.78 -12.89
N ALA A 187 -11.05 -8.46 -12.84
CA ALA A 187 -10.00 -7.53 -13.24
C ALA A 187 -8.84 -7.62 -12.26
N ALA A 188 -7.62 -7.51 -12.73
CA ALA A 188 -6.49 -7.30 -11.82
C ALA A 188 -6.40 -5.83 -11.40
N VAL A 189 -5.92 -5.57 -10.21
CA VAL A 189 -5.72 -4.21 -9.70
C VAL A 189 -4.26 -4.01 -9.34
N ILE A 190 -3.67 -2.93 -9.83
CA ILE A 190 -2.41 -2.41 -9.30
C ILE A 190 -2.73 -1.13 -8.55
N PHE A 191 -2.62 -1.20 -7.24
CA PHE A 191 -3.04 -0.17 -6.31
C PHE A 191 -1.81 0.50 -5.67
N VAL A 192 -1.69 1.82 -5.83
CA VAL A 192 -0.66 2.60 -5.15
C VAL A 192 -1.23 3.23 -3.90
N THR A 193 -0.57 3.03 -2.78
CA THR A 193 -0.90 3.68 -1.51
C THR A 193 0.34 3.94 -0.67
N HIS A 194 0.31 4.97 0.15
CA HIS A 194 1.27 5.20 1.24
C HIS A 194 0.73 4.74 2.60
N GLU A 195 -0.50 4.24 2.65
CA GLU A 195 -1.16 3.73 3.85
C GLU A 195 -0.91 2.23 4.02
N SER A 196 -0.12 1.86 5.00
CA SER A 196 0.20 0.46 5.28
C SER A 196 -1.02 -0.40 5.59
N GLY A 197 -2.03 0.18 6.28
CA GLY A 197 -3.27 -0.53 6.58
C GLY A 197 -4.07 -0.93 5.35
N ASP A 198 -4.11 -0.06 4.32
CA ASP A 198 -4.78 -0.37 3.06
C ASP A 198 -4.05 -1.48 2.31
N ALA A 199 -2.71 -1.38 2.23
CA ALA A 199 -1.90 -2.40 1.60
C ALA A 199 -2.10 -3.77 2.27
N LEU A 200 -2.06 -3.84 3.61
CA LEU A 200 -2.24 -5.09 4.35
C LEU A 200 -3.64 -5.69 4.22
N SER A 201 -4.69 -4.84 4.09
CA SER A 201 -6.08 -5.31 4.14
C SER A 201 -6.69 -5.68 2.79
N LEU A 202 -6.16 -5.14 1.68
CA LEU A 202 -6.74 -5.29 0.35
C LEU A 202 -5.94 -6.20 -0.58
N SER A 203 -4.65 -6.40 -0.32
CA SER A 203 -3.74 -6.99 -1.30
C SER A 203 -3.60 -8.50 -1.16
N ASP A 204 -3.46 -9.17 -2.31
CA ASP A 204 -2.95 -10.54 -2.37
C ASP A 204 -1.42 -10.55 -2.27
N ARG A 205 -0.77 -9.54 -2.90
CA ARG A 205 0.69 -9.31 -2.80
C ARG A 205 1.00 -7.82 -2.73
N ILE A 206 2.08 -7.50 -2.01
CA ILE A 206 2.57 -6.14 -1.81
C ILE A 206 4.01 -6.04 -2.30
N ALA A 207 4.28 -5.07 -3.18
CA ALA A 207 5.62 -4.65 -3.54
C ALA A 207 6.00 -3.37 -2.81
N VAL A 208 7.09 -3.41 -2.07
CA VAL A 208 7.62 -2.26 -1.32
C VAL A 208 8.71 -1.59 -2.14
N MET A 209 8.48 -0.35 -2.54
CA MET A 209 9.44 0.44 -3.32
C MET A 209 10.20 1.43 -2.45
N LYS A 210 11.49 1.56 -2.72
CA LYS A 210 12.35 2.58 -2.14
C LYS A 210 13.39 3.04 -3.15
N GLU A 211 13.56 4.35 -3.34
CA GLU A 211 14.56 4.94 -4.24
C GLU A 211 14.57 4.34 -5.66
N GLY A 212 13.37 4.06 -6.20
CA GLY A 212 13.22 3.50 -7.56
C GLY A 212 13.30 1.98 -7.65
N GLU A 213 13.63 1.28 -6.59
CA GLU A 213 13.81 -0.18 -6.57
C GLU A 213 12.71 -0.87 -5.75
N ILE A 214 12.42 -2.12 -6.10
CA ILE A 214 11.59 -2.99 -5.25
C ILE A 214 12.48 -3.69 -4.24
N ILE A 215 12.19 -3.46 -2.94
CA ILE A 215 12.93 -4.07 -1.83
C ILE A 215 12.39 -5.46 -1.47
N GLN A 216 11.06 -5.62 -1.55
CA GLN A 216 10.38 -6.86 -1.19
C GLN A 216 9.05 -6.96 -1.94
N VAL A 217 8.72 -8.18 -2.39
CA VAL A 217 7.38 -8.54 -2.91
C VAL A 217 6.95 -9.80 -2.20
N ASP A 218 5.87 -9.73 -1.42
CA ASP A 218 5.32 -10.87 -0.68
C ASP A 218 3.82 -10.69 -0.39
N ALA A 219 3.18 -11.75 0.12
CA ALA A 219 1.86 -11.67 0.73
C ALA A 219 1.89 -10.75 1.97
N PRO A 220 0.76 -10.09 2.33
CA PRO A 220 0.68 -9.17 3.46
C PRO A 220 1.24 -9.72 4.77
N GLU A 221 0.94 -10.97 5.10
CA GLU A 221 1.40 -11.63 6.33
C GLU A 221 2.92 -11.80 6.36
N LEU A 222 3.54 -12.06 5.20
CA LEU A 222 5.00 -12.19 5.09
C LEU A 222 5.70 -10.83 5.15
N ILE A 223 5.14 -9.80 4.49
CA ILE A 223 5.62 -8.42 4.59
C ILE A 223 5.67 -7.97 6.06
N TYR A 224 4.63 -8.31 6.84
CA TYR A 224 4.53 -7.93 8.25
C TYR A 224 5.43 -8.78 9.15
N SER A 225 5.39 -10.12 9.02
CA SER A 225 6.08 -11.05 9.92
C SER A 225 7.54 -11.30 9.56
N LYS A 226 7.91 -11.20 8.26
CA LYS A 226 9.25 -11.45 7.74
C LYS A 226 9.75 -10.30 6.85
N PRO A 227 9.79 -9.07 7.37
CA PRO A 227 10.25 -7.93 6.60
C PRO A 227 11.72 -8.10 6.15
N ALA A 228 12.00 -7.86 4.87
CA ALA A 228 13.34 -8.01 4.33
C ALA A 228 14.36 -7.03 4.93
N THR A 229 13.89 -5.84 5.34
CA THR A 229 14.74 -4.78 5.88
C THR A 229 14.09 -4.08 7.08
N PRO A 230 14.89 -3.38 7.92
CA PRO A 230 14.35 -2.50 8.97
C PRO A 230 13.36 -1.46 8.44
N TYR A 231 13.57 -0.98 7.22
CA TYR A 231 12.66 -0.04 6.56
C TYR A 231 11.27 -0.65 6.37
N VAL A 232 11.19 -1.84 5.78
CA VAL A 232 9.91 -2.55 5.58
C VAL A 232 9.23 -2.80 6.92
N ALA A 233 9.98 -3.25 7.94
CA ALA A 233 9.43 -3.48 9.27
C ALA A 233 8.79 -2.22 9.87
N SER A 234 9.47 -1.07 9.79
CA SER A 234 8.99 0.20 10.32
C SER A 234 7.85 0.79 9.49
N TYR A 235 7.81 0.52 8.19
CA TYR A 235 6.77 1.02 7.29
C TYR A 235 5.41 0.36 7.55
N PHE A 236 5.41 -0.96 7.83
CA PHE A 236 4.18 -1.75 8.00
C PHE A 236 3.73 -1.93 9.44
N GLY A 237 4.30 -1.23 10.39
CA GLY A 237 3.83 -1.28 11.77
C GLY A 237 4.86 -0.82 12.77
N ASN A 238 4.40 -0.70 14.00
CA ASN A 238 5.26 -0.25 15.08
C ASN A 238 6.22 -1.38 15.49
N ALA A 239 7.52 -1.09 15.39
CA ALA A 239 8.58 -2.06 15.63
C ALA A 239 9.76 -1.46 16.39
N ASN A 240 10.27 -2.21 17.33
CA ASN A 240 11.57 -1.95 17.96
C ASN A 240 12.66 -2.58 17.10
N ILE A 241 13.46 -1.75 16.44
CA ILE A 241 14.63 -2.21 15.68
C ILE A 241 15.87 -2.06 16.53
N VAL A 242 16.36 -3.17 17.04
CA VAL A 242 17.49 -3.17 17.98
C VAL A 242 18.62 -4.07 17.49
N LYS A 243 19.84 -3.84 17.98
CA LYS A 243 20.97 -4.73 17.69
C LYS A 243 20.88 -6.00 18.54
N VAL A 244 21.34 -7.12 18.00
CA VAL A 244 21.40 -8.42 18.71
C VAL A 244 22.10 -8.29 20.06
N LYS A 245 23.20 -7.54 20.16
CA LYS A 245 23.91 -7.30 21.44
C LYS A 245 23.02 -6.67 22.54
N ALA A 246 21.94 -5.97 22.16
CA ALA A 246 21.02 -5.45 23.16
C ALA A 246 20.09 -6.53 23.74
N LEU A 247 19.82 -7.60 22.98
CA LEU A 247 19.01 -8.74 23.43
C LEU A 247 19.77 -9.66 24.39
N GLU A 248 21.13 -9.72 24.29
CA GLU A 248 21.95 -10.46 25.26
C GLU A 248 21.70 -9.96 26.69
N LYS A 249 21.50 -8.65 26.84
CA LYS A 249 21.17 -8.02 28.14
C LYS A 249 19.80 -8.38 28.66
N LEU A 250 18.89 -8.82 27.78
CA LEU A 250 17.55 -9.25 28.13
C LEU A 250 17.48 -10.76 28.44
N ASN A 251 18.63 -11.46 28.52
CA ASN A 251 18.74 -12.92 28.72
C ASN A 251 17.96 -13.74 27.67
N ILE A 252 17.78 -13.21 26.47
CA ILE A 252 17.15 -13.93 25.35
C ILE A 252 18.18 -14.86 24.75
N SER A 253 18.10 -16.13 25.08
CA SER A 253 19.09 -17.16 24.71
C SER A 253 19.16 -17.48 23.22
N ALA A 254 18.13 -17.14 22.43
CA ALA A 254 18.07 -17.34 20.98
C ALA A 254 19.13 -16.55 20.17
N THR A 255 19.95 -15.71 20.82
CA THR A 255 20.88 -14.80 20.16
C THR A 255 22.35 -15.14 20.32
N LYS A 256 22.69 -16.19 21.08
CA LYS A 256 24.10 -16.51 21.45
C LYS A 256 25.03 -16.81 20.26
N GLU A 257 24.48 -17.28 19.16
CA GLU A 257 25.24 -17.62 17.94
C GLU A 257 25.15 -16.58 16.84
N LEU A 258 24.37 -15.48 17.07
CA LEU A 258 24.11 -14.46 16.07
C LEU A 258 25.17 -13.37 16.08
N ASN A 259 25.39 -12.75 14.91
CA ASN A 259 26.26 -11.58 14.81
C ASN A 259 25.71 -10.44 15.69
N LYS A 260 26.49 -9.97 16.66
CA LYS A 260 26.11 -8.94 17.65
C LYS A 260 25.72 -7.58 17.03
N GLU A 261 26.23 -7.26 15.86
CA GLU A 261 25.90 -6.04 15.13
C GLU A 261 24.68 -6.19 14.20
N ALA A 262 24.17 -7.41 14.00
CA ALA A 262 22.94 -7.65 13.28
C ALA A 262 21.76 -6.97 13.99
N ARG A 263 20.73 -6.60 13.23
CA ARG A 263 19.51 -5.99 13.76
C ARG A 263 18.40 -7.02 13.83
N VAL A 264 17.51 -6.82 14.79
CA VAL A 264 16.29 -7.59 14.94
C VAL A 264 15.10 -6.66 15.05
N CYS A 265 13.95 -7.17 14.64
CA CYS A 265 12.65 -6.53 14.81
C CYS A 265 11.90 -7.24 15.94
N ILE A 266 11.36 -6.45 16.86
CA ILE A 266 10.41 -6.89 17.89
C ILE A 266 9.20 -5.98 17.75
N ARG A 267 8.04 -6.53 17.38
CA ARG A 267 6.81 -5.75 17.27
C ARG A 267 6.38 -5.27 18.66
N TYR A 268 5.64 -4.15 18.72
CA TYR A 268 5.17 -3.60 20.00
C TYR A 268 4.20 -4.55 20.69
N GLU A 269 3.38 -5.27 19.93
CA GLU A 269 2.43 -6.29 20.41
C GLU A 269 3.09 -7.60 20.85
N ASP A 270 4.35 -7.82 20.53
CA ASP A 270 5.12 -8.98 20.95
C ASP A 270 5.84 -8.77 22.30
N ILE A 271 5.66 -7.60 22.91
CA ILE A 271 6.13 -7.28 24.25
C ILE A 271 4.90 -7.05 25.12
N GLU A 272 4.78 -7.80 26.21
CA GLU A 272 3.64 -7.70 27.13
C GLU A 272 4.11 -7.41 28.57
N ILE A 273 3.27 -6.66 29.32
CA ILE A 273 3.37 -6.57 30.76
C ILE A 273 2.70 -7.82 31.32
N THR A 274 3.40 -8.56 32.15
CA THR A 274 2.99 -9.88 32.62
C THR A 274 2.96 -9.95 34.14
N GLU A 275 2.62 -11.12 34.70
CA GLU A 275 2.79 -11.41 36.13
C GLU A 275 4.25 -11.61 36.47
N GLU A 276 4.64 -11.32 37.72
CA GLU A 276 6.03 -11.46 38.18
C GLU A 276 6.63 -12.83 37.93
N VAL A 277 5.85 -13.90 38.13
CA VAL A 277 6.28 -15.30 37.93
C VAL A 277 6.66 -15.60 36.50
N LYS A 278 6.10 -14.88 35.52
CA LYS A 278 6.34 -15.06 34.08
C LYS A 278 7.30 -14.02 33.51
N ALA A 279 7.79 -13.10 34.33
CA ALA A 279 8.64 -12.02 33.90
C ALA A 279 10.01 -12.50 33.41
N MET A 280 10.41 -12.00 32.24
CA MET A 280 11.79 -12.20 31.74
C MET A 280 12.71 -11.07 32.23
N LEU A 281 12.16 -9.88 32.42
CA LEU A 281 12.88 -8.68 32.87
C LEU A 281 11.92 -7.67 33.49
N TYR A 282 12.49 -6.69 34.19
CA TYR A 282 11.77 -5.53 34.71
C TYR A 282 12.28 -4.26 34.01
N ALA A 283 11.38 -3.41 33.58
CA ALA A 283 11.74 -2.13 32.96
C ALA A 283 10.93 -0.96 33.52
N LYS A 284 11.53 0.21 33.51
CA LYS A 284 10.89 1.43 33.98
C LYS A 284 10.08 2.07 32.89
N VAL A 285 8.82 2.40 33.16
CA VAL A 285 7.95 3.16 32.26
C VAL A 285 8.42 4.63 32.24
N VAL A 286 8.83 5.13 31.06
CA VAL A 286 9.30 6.49 30.88
C VAL A 286 8.27 7.40 30.20
N ARG A 287 7.38 6.81 29.39
CA ARG A 287 6.31 7.52 28.67
C ARG A 287 5.08 6.64 28.50
N LYS A 288 3.88 7.26 28.52
CA LYS A 288 2.60 6.62 28.27
C LYS A 288 1.73 7.55 27.44
N ASP A 289 1.36 7.11 26.24
CA ASP A 289 0.51 7.81 25.28
C ASP A 289 -0.80 7.05 25.11
N TYR A 290 -1.94 7.75 25.05
CA TYR A 290 -3.25 7.15 24.83
C TYR A 290 -3.62 7.15 23.34
N PHE A 291 -4.04 5.98 22.81
CA PHE A 291 -4.41 5.76 21.42
C PHE A 291 -5.86 5.27 21.25
N GLY A 292 -6.76 5.63 22.16
CA GLY A 292 -8.16 5.20 22.11
C GLY A 292 -8.33 3.76 22.62
N SER A 293 -8.04 2.78 21.81
CA SER A 293 -8.18 1.35 22.14
C SER A 293 -7.07 0.80 23.02
N CYS A 294 -5.93 1.47 23.11
CA CYS A 294 -4.76 1.01 23.87
C CYS A 294 -3.90 2.19 24.32
N TYR A 295 -2.94 1.90 25.18
CA TYR A 295 -1.83 2.78 25.49
C TYR A 295 -0.57 2.30 24.79
N ARG A 296 0.17 3.23 24.21
CA ARG A 296 1.55 3.00 23.79
C ARG A 296 2.46 3.47 24.91
N ILE A 297 3.31 2.61 25.41
CA ILE A 297 4.26 2.95 26.47
C ILE A 297 5.69 2.75 26.01
N GLU A 298 6.54 3.68 26.40
CA GLU A 298 7.98 3.56 26.30
C GLU A 298 8.52 3.05 27.62
N ILE A 299 9.29 1.98 27.56
CA ILE A 299 9.96 1.38 28.69
C ILE A 299 11.46 1.48 28.52
N LYS A 300 12.18 1.60 29.61
CA LYS A 300 13.63 1.66 29.64
C LYS A 300 14.21 0.59 30.55
N PHE A 301 15.11 -0.18 29.99
CA PHE A 301 15.94 -1.16 30.69
C PHE A 301 17.39 -0.82 30.42
N GLU A 302 18.14 -0.39 31.44
CA GLU A 302 19.49 0.17 31.31
C GLU A 302 19.57 1.29 30.23
N ARG A 303 20.29 1.02 29.11
CA ARG A 303 20.44 1.93 27.97
C ARG A 303 19.52 1.58 26.79
N LEU A 304 18.71 0.53 26.92
CA LEU A 304 17.77 0.10 25.91
C LEU A 304 16.42 0.72 26.19
N SER A 305 15.85 1.38 25.16
CA SER A 305 14.47 1.85 25.14
C SER A 305 13.67 1.01 24.19
N LEU A 306 12.52 0.52 24.64
CA LEU A 306 11.58 -0.26 23.83
C LEU A 306 10.18 0.32 23.99
N TRP A 307 9.37 0.12 22.96
CA TRP A 307 7.96 0.48 22.96
C TRP A 307 7.09 -0.77 22.95
N LEU A 308 5.94 -0.70 23.59
CA LEU A 308 4.92 -1.75 23.57
C LEU A 308 3.51 -1.16 23.64
N TYR A 309 2.52 -1.99 23.36
CA TYR A 309 1.12 -1.68 23.60
C TYR A 309 0.62 -2.35 24.88
N THR A 310 -0.27 -1.66 25.59
CA THR A 310 -0.97 -2.22 26.76
C THR A 310 -2.37 -1.65 26.88
N ASN A 311 -3.30 -2.46 27.37
CA ASN A 311 -4.65 -2.02 27.73
C ASN A 311 -4.77 -1.66 29.22
N SER A 312 -3.68 -1.79 29.98
CA SER A 312 -3.70 -1.54 31.42
C SER A 312 -3.79 -0.06 31.75
N LEU A 313 -4.87 0.32 32.40
CA LEU A 313 -5.06 1.66 32.99
C LEU A 313 -4.14 1.91 34.19
N LEU A 314 -3.76 0.84 34.90
CA LEU A 314 -3.03 0.92 36.19
C LEU A 314 -1.58 1.34 36.04
N VAL A 315 -0.97 1.05 34.88
CA VAL A 315 0.44 1.39 34.61
C VAL A 315 0.63 2.89 34.50
N LYS A 316 1.56 3.44 35.26
CA LYS A 316 1.90 4.86 35.29
C LYS A 316 3.35 5.11 34.91
N LYS A 317 3.65 6.34 34.47
CA LYS A 317 5.03 6.78 34.28
C LYS A 317 5.80 6.69 35.60
N GLY A 318 6.96 6.07 35.57
CA GLY A 318 7.82 5.84 36.74
C GLY A 318 7.73 4.42 37.29
N ASP A 319 6.67 3.68 37.00
CA ASP A 319 6.50 2.31 37.45
C ASP A 319 7.58 1.39 36.91
N LEU A 320 7.96 0.41 37.73
CA LEU A 320 8.79 -0.73 37.31
C LEU A 320 7.85 -1.87 36.99
N VAL A 321 7.81 -2.29 35.72
CA VAL A 321 6.85 -3.29 35.23
C VAL A 321 7.56 -4.58 34.81
N PRO A 322 6.98 -5.75 35.16
CA PRO A 322 7.46 -7.05 34.71
C PRO A 322 7.07 -7.25 33.23
N LEU A 323 8.02 -7.69 32.41
CA LEU A 323 7.85 -7.83 30.97
C LEU A 323 8.16 -9.24 30.50
N ARG A 324 7.43 -9.65 29.47
CA ARG A 324 7.69 -10.83 28.67
C ARG A 324 7.80 -10.44 27.21
N ILE A 325 8.78 -10.97 26.50
CA ILE A 325 8.98 -10.81 25.07
C ILE A 325 8.72 -12.15 24.38
N ASN A 326 7.88 -12.14 23.34
CA ASN A 326 7.64 -13.33 22.52
C ASN A 326 8.85 -13.57 21.63
N THR A 327 9.76 -14.44 22.08
CA THR A 327 11.03 -14.70 21.41
C THR A 327 10.88 -15.45 20.09
N GLU A 328 9.78 -16.19 19.88
CA GLU A 328 9.50 -16.91 18.64
C GLU A 328 9.16 -15.98 17.48
N LYS A 329 8.67 -14.78 17.78
CA LYS A 329 8.31 -13.76 16.80
C LYS A 329 9.41 -12.72 16.53
N ILE A 330 10.55 -12.84 17.19
CA ILE A 330 11.68 -11.95 16.91
C ILE A 330 12.19 -12.23 15.50
N HIS A 331 12.14 -11.22 14.64
CA HIS A 331 12.65 -11.34 13.28
C HIS A 331 14.09 -10.81 13.15
N LEU A 332 14.99 -11.66 12.63
CA LEU A 332 16.40 -11.31 12.37
C LEU A 332 16.57 -10.84 10.93
N PHE A 333 17.06 -9.62 10.74
CA PHE A 333 17.43 -9.15 9.41
C PHE A 333 18.72 -9.83 8.94
N LYS A 334 18.63 -10.49 7.79
CA LYS A 334 19.81 -10.96 7.06
C LYS A 334 20.53 -9.73 6.51
N ARG A 335 21.87 -9.75 6.57
CA ARG A 335 22.70 -8.67 6.00
C ARG A 335 22.57 -8.58 4.50
#